data_a29b234051a5561d59d94ca2b1beb2a6
#
_entry.id   a29b234051a5561d59d94ca2b1beb2a6
#
_cell.length_a   1.000
_cell.length_b   1.000
_cell.length_c   1.000
_cell.angle_alpha   90.00
_cell.angle_beta   90.00
_cell.angle_gamma   90.00
#
_symmetry.space_group_name_H-M   'P 1'
#
loop_
_entity.id
_entity.type
_entity.pdbx_description
1 polymer ?
#
loop_
_entity_poly.entity_id
_entity_poly.type
_entity_poly.pdbx_seq_one_letter_code
_entity_poly.pdbx_strand_id
1 'polypeptide(L)'
;MDSELKRFLGKKPLQSLPVSGFFDNYPVEKWIRHGDFVIVCGTSDYLWAYLCGDNPEDLYALLEEFKYETLYFANVEEWMLPVLTNVHKIEWKLTTHRYYLPEGKTVESPDYLSKSLDVNMAAYIYSNSAYKDFTSEQYIKERLKKDVSAGIWIDGELVGWGLTHDDTSLGFLHVVPKYRGQGLGESILRFLVVEKQVRKKPVFVNIEPHNHQSINLVKKLGLVFDREVSWVKLV
;
A
#
# COMPACT_ATOMS: atom_id res chain seq x y z
N MET A 1 -5.76 3.02 17.40
CA MET A 1 -5.75 1.53 17.47
C MET A 1 -5.56 1.11 18.91
N ASP A 2 -6.40 0.23 19.43
CA ASP A 2 -6.31 -0.23 20.81
C ASP A 2 -5.11 -1.17 21.07
N SER A 3 -4.83 -1.46 22.35
CA SER A 3 -3.63 -2.20 22.78
C SER A 3 -3.70 -3.70 22.43
N GLU A 4 -4.89 -4.29 22.39
CA GLU A 4 -5.07 -5.71 22.08
C GLU A 4 -4.84 -5.96 20.61
N LEU A 5 -5.45 -5.14 19.74
CA LEU A 5 -5.25 -5.20 18.29
C LEU A 5 -3.77 -4.97 17.93
N LYS A 6 -3.11 -3.96 18.54
CA LYS A 6 -1.67 -3.73 18.34
C LYS A 6 -0.82 -4.95 18.72
N ARG A 7 -1.13 -5.59 19.85
CA ARG A 7 -0.42 -6.80 20.29
C ARG A 7 -0.63 -7.96 19.32
N PHE A 8 -1.84 -8.11 18.80
CA PHE A 8 -2.13 -9.14 17.80
C PHE A 8 -1.33 -8.92 16.52
N LEU A 9 -1.42 -7.73 15.92
CA LEU A 9 -0.72 -7.38 14.70
C LEU A 9 0.81 -7.47 14.86
N GLY A 10 1.34 -7.10 16.02
CA GLY A 10 2.77 -7.20 16.35
C GLY A 10 3.33 -8.63 16.38
N LYS A 11 2.48 -9.66 16.51
CA LYS A 11 2.90 -11.06 16.38
C LYS A 11 3.11 -11.49 14.92
N LYS A 12 2.57 -10.76 13.96
CA LYS A 12 2.59 -11.05 12.53
C LYS A 12 3.11 -9.83 11.73
N PRO A 13 4.35 -9.35 12.03
CA PRO A 13 4.80 -8.02 11.60
C PRO A 13 4.80 -7.84 10.08
N LEU A 14 5.14 -8.86 9.29
CA LEU A 14 5.13 -8.76 7.83
C LEU A 14 3.70 -8.85 7.27
N GLN A 15 2.88 -9.78 7.77
CA GLN A 15 1.50 -9.93 7.29
C GLN A 15 0.67 -8.69 7.61
N SER A 16 0.89 -8.07 8.78
CA SER A 16 0.16 -6.90 9.24
C SER A 16 0.65 -5.55 8.70
N LEU A 17 1.67 -5.51 7.83
CA LEU A 17 2.22 -4.26 7.30
C LEU A 17 1.14 -3.32 6.73
N PRO A 18 0.27 -3.76 5.79
CA PRO A 18 -0.78 -2.90 5.24
C PRO A 18 -1.83 -2.51 6.28
N VAL A 19 -2.18 -3.45 7.17
CA VAL A 19 -3.15 -3.19 8.25
C VAL A 19 -2.63 -2.10 9.17
N SER A 20 -1.40 -2.26 9.68
CA SER A 20 -0.78 -1.28 10.56
C SER A 20 -0.59 0.06 9.87
N GLY A 21 -0.16 0.05 8.60
CA GLY A 21 0.04 1.25 7.81
C GLY A 21 -1.25 2.02 7.57
N PHE A 22 -2.33 1.36 7.20
CA PHE A 22 -3.63 1.98 7.01
C PHE A 22 -4.12 2.64 8.32
N PHE A 23 -4.12 1.91 9.42
CA PHE A 23 -4.63 2.39 10.70
C PHE A 23 -3.66 3.32 11.46
N ASP A 24 -2.50 3.61 10.93
CA ASP A 24 -1.68 4.76 11.34
C ASP A 24 -2.26 6.11 10.81
N ASN A 25 -2.97 6.07 9.68
CA ASN A 25 -3.51 7.25 8.99
C ASN A 25 -5.03 7.39 9.11
N TYR A 26 -5.74 6.31 9.38
CA TYR A 26 -7.20 6.25 9.44
C TYR A 26 -7.66 5.65 10.78
N PRO A 27 -8.83 6.05 11.28
CA PRO A 27 -9.37 5.46 12.50
C PRO A 27 -9.75 4.00 12.28
N VAL A 28 -9.60 3.19 13.32
CA VAL A 28 -10.26 1.89 13.40
C VAL A 28 -11.72 2.15 13.73
N GLU A 29 -12.62 1.82 12.82
CA GLU A 29 -14.07 1.96 13.04
C GLU A 29 -14.63 0.74 13.75
N LYS A 30 -14.15 -0.43 13.34
CA LYS A 30 -14.54 -1.71 13.94
C LYS A 30 -13.38 -2.69 13.77
N TRP A 31 -13.23 -3.60 14.73
CA TRP A 31 -12.45 -4.80 14.51
C TRP A 31 -13.08 -5.97 15.29
N ILE A 32 -12.93 -7.16 14.74
CA ILE A 32 -13.37 -8.42 15.35
C ILE A 32 -12.25 -9.44 15.26
N ARG A 33 -12.24 -10.38 16.18
CA ARG A 33 -11.24 -11.43 16.27
C ARG A 33 -11.89 -12.77 16.58
N HIS A 34 -11.44 -13.79 15.87
CA HIS A 34 -11.68 -15.19 16.25
C HIS A 34 -10.35 -15.94 16.17
N GLY A 35 -9.99 -16.67 17.24
CA GLY A 35 -8.73 -17.41 17.27
C GLY A 35 -7.50 -16.54 16.92
N ASP A 36 -6.82 -16.92 15.85
CA ASP A 36 -5.62 -16.27 15.30
C ASP A 36 -5.90 -15.46 14.04
N PHE A 37 -7.13 -14.97 13.89
CA PHE A 37 -7.53 -14.12 12.78
C PHE A 37 -8.24 -12.85 13.24
N VAL A 38 -8.02 -11.72 12.53
CA VAL A 38 -8.74 -10.46 12.73
C VAL A 38 -9.25 -9.89 11.41
N ILE A 39 -10.41 -9.24 11.47
CA ILE A 39 -10.92 -8.32 10.47
C ILE A 39 -10.91 -6.93 11.09
N VAL A 40 -10.29 -5.96 10.43
CA VAL A 40 -10.18 -4.57 10.90
C VAL A 40 -10.74 -3.65 9.83
N CYS A 41 -11.74 -2.84 10.19
CA CYS A 41 -12.46 -1.96 9.27
C CYS A 41 -12.12 -0.49 9.50
N GLY A 42 -11.99 0.25 8.41
CA GLY A 42 -11.81 1.70 8.38
C GLY A 42 -12.02 2.26 6.98
N THR A 43 -12.29 3.56 6.91
CA THR A 43 -12.66 4.25 5.68
C THR A 43 -11.52 5.15 5.19
N SER A 44 -11.12 4.96 3.92
CA SER A 44 -10.35 5.92 3.12
C SER A 44 -11.23 6.45 1.98
N ASP A 45 -11.16 5.85 0.80
CA ASP A 45 -12.07 6.06 -0.34
C ASP A 45 -13.33 5.17 -0.25
N TYR A 46 -13.17 3.98 0.34
CA TYR A 46 -14.23 3.02 0.68
C TYR A 46 -14.07 2.55 2.13
N LEU A 47 -15.11 1.92 2.67
CA LEU A 47 -14.99 1.14 3.90
C LEU A 47 -14.27 -0.17 3.57
N TRP A 48 -13.01 -0.27 3.94
CA TRP A 48 -12.18 -1.45 3.73
C TRP A 48 -12.19 -2.38 4.93
N ALA A 49 -12.31 -3.68 4.69
CA ALA A 49 -12.05 -4.74 5.65
C ALA A 49 -10.65 -5.33 5.40
N TYR A 50 -9.70 -5.00 6.26
CA TYR A 50 -8.35 -5.54 6.24
C TYR A 50 -8.30 -6.88 6.95
N LEU A 51 -7.71 -7.89 6.31
CA LEU A 51 -7.61 -9.26 6.80
C LEU A 51 -6.18 -9.54 7.32
N CYS A 52 -6.08 -10.18 8.50
CA CYS A 52 -4.79 -10.63 9.02
C CYS A 52 -4.98 -11.88 9.91
N GLY A 53 -4.34 -12.97 9.52
CA GLY A 53 -4.39 -14.28 10.20
C GLY A 53 -4.05 -15.41 9.23
N ASP A 54 -3.88 -16.64 9.77
CA ASP A 54 -3.38 -17.77 9.00
C ASP A 54 -4.32 -18.99 9.00
N ASN A 55 -5.46 -18.90 9.68
CA ASN A 55 -6.36 -20.04 9.86
C ASN A 55 -7.68 -19.86 9.07
N PRO A 56 -8.00 -20.74 8.11
CA PRO A 56 -9.23 -20.66 7.32
C PRO A 56 -10.52 -20.82 8.15
N GLU A 57 -10.54 -21.67 9.18
CA GLU A 57 -11.69 -21.88 10.04
C GLU A 57 -12.01 -20.63 10.87
N ASP A 58 -10.96 -19.94 11.37
CA ASP A 58 -11.11 -18.68 12.09
C ASP A 58 -11.64 -17.57 11.16
N LEU A 59 -11.16 -17.51 9.91
CA LEU A 59 -11.69 -16.57 8.91
C LEU A 59 -13.16 -16.85 8.61
N TYR A 60 -13.53 -18.12 8.43
CA TYR A 60 -14.93 -18.49 8.15
C TYR A 60 -15.84 -18.06 9.30
N ALA A 61 -15.48 -18.38 10.54
CA ALA A 61 -16.25 -17.97 11.72
C ALA A 61 -16.40 -16.45 11.84
N LEU A 62 -15.32 -15.71 11.53
CA LEU A 62 -15.34 -14.24 11.52
C LEU A 62 -16.26 -13.66 10.46
N LEU A 63 -16.31 -14.24 9.25
CA LEU A 63 -17.17 -13.74 8.18
C LEU A 63 -18.65 -13.96 8.50
N GLU A 64 -19.02 -15.05 9.19
CA GLU A 64 -20.38 -15.27 9.69
C GLU A 64 -20.77 -14.20 10.73
N GLU A 65 -19.85 -13.81 11.63
CA GLU A 65 -20.06 -12.73 12.60
C GLU A 65 -20.08 -11.36 11.91
N PHE A 66 -19.15 -11.13 10.97
CA PHE A 66 -18.99 -9.88 10.22
C PHE A 66 -20.18 -9.55 9.33
N LYS A 67 -20.88 -10.57 8.82
CA LYS A 67 -22.06 -10.44 7.94
C LYS A 67 -21.81 -9.55 6.73
N TYR A 68 -20.56 -9.49 6.25
CA TYR A 68 -20.17 -8.68 5.09
C TYR A 68 -20.63 -7.22 5.17
N GLU A 69 -20.38 -6.54 6.30
CA GLU A 69 -20.71 -5.12 6.49
C GLU A 69 -20.09 -4.21 5.43
N THR A 70 -19.02 -4.65 4.79
CA THR A 70 -18.51 -4.14 3.52
C THR A 70 -18.18 -5.28 2.58
N LEU A 71 -18.17 -5.00 1.28
CA LEU A 71 -17.76 -5.92 0.21
C LEU A 71 -16.35 -5.61 -0.32
N TYR A 72 -15.64 -4.64 0.28
CA TYR A 72 -14.28 -4.27 -0.07
C TYR A 72 -13.29 -4.87 0.93
N PHE A 73 -12.44 -5.78 0.44
CA PHE A 73 -11.47 -6.50 1.25
C PHE A 73 -10.05 -6.18 0.82
N ALA A 74 -9.15 -5.96 1.78
CA ALA A 74 -7.74 -5.66 1.57
C ALA A 74 -6.84 -6.66 2.28
N ASN A 75 -5.60 -6.79 1.82
CA ASN A 75 -4.61 -7.73 2.33
C ASN A 75 -5.07 -9.20 2.24
N VAL A 76 -5.79 -9.52 1.16
CA VAL A 76 -6.34 -10.85 0.91
C VAL A 76 -5.25 -11.75 0.30
N GLU A 77 -4.87 -12.82 1.00
CA GLU A 77 -4.01 -13.86 0.46
C GLU A 77 -4.82 -14.88 -0.37
N GLU A 78 -4.20 -15.57 -1.33
CA GLU A 78 -4.91 -16.44 -2.28
C GLU A 78 -5.75 -17.53 -1.58
N TRP A 79 -5.25 -18.09 -0.48
CA TRP A 79 -5.98 -19.09 0.30
C TRP A 79 -7.26 -18.58 0.98
N MET A 80 -7.38 -17.26 1.17
CA MET A 80 -8.58 -16.62 1.76
C MET A 80 -9.73 -16.52 0.76
N LEU A 81 -9.43 -16.51 -0.55
CA LEU A 81 -10.43 -16.31 -1.60
C LEU A 81 -11.55 -17.34 -1.58
N PRO A 82 -11.31 -18.66 -1.47
CA PRO A 82 -12.39 -19.65 -1.40
C PRO A 82 -13.36 -19.40 -0.23
N VAL A 83 -12.84 -18.90 0.91
CA VAL A 83 -13.67 -18.58 2.08
C VAL A 83 -14.52 -17.34 1.83
N LEU A 84 -13.91 -16.27 1.29
CA LEU A 84 -14.62 -15.02 0.93
C LEU A 84 -15.71 -15.24 -0.13
N THR A 85 -15.46 -16.13 -1.09
CA THR A 85 -16.35 -16.38 -2.22
C THR A 85 -17.35 -17.51 -1.99
N ASN A 86 -17.46 -18.02 -0.76
CA ASN A 86 -18.43 -19.06 -0.42
C ASN A 86 -19.90 -18.61 -0.67
N VAL A 87 -20.21 -17.34 -0.41
CA VAL A 87 -21.55 -16.75 -0.58
C VAL A 87 -21.60 -15.56 -1.53
N HIS A 88 -20.46 -15.05 -1.95
CA HIS A 88 -20.32 -13.89 -2.83
C HIS A 88 -19.47 -14.20 -4.05
N LYS A 89 -19.57 -13.38 -5.10
CA LYS A 89 -18.70 -13.46 -6.28
C LYS A 89 -17.72 -12.30 -6.28
N ILE A 90 -16.56 -12.48 -6.92
CA ILE A 90 -15.61 -11.41 -7.13
C ILE A 90 -16.11 -10.52 -8.27
N GLU A 91 -16.32 -9.23 -7.98
CA GLU A 91 -16.58 -8.21 -8.99
C GLU A 91 -15.27 -7.78 -9.65
N TRP A 92 -14.26 -7.46 -8.83
CA TRP A 92 -12.89 -7.23 -9.29
C TRP A 92 -11.85 -7.67 -8.25
N LYS A 93 -10.65 -7.96 -8.73
CA LYS A 93 -9.49 -8.32 -7.92
C LYS A 93 -8.24 -7.64 -8.49
N LEU A 94 -7.48 -6.95 -7.64
CA LEU A 94 -6.15 -6.45 -7.95
C LEU A 94 -5.13 -7.25 -7.15
N THR A 95 -4.38 -8.10 -7.83
CA THR A 95 -3.34 -8.93 -7.22
C THR A 95 -1.99 -8.26 -7.36
N THR A 96 -1.21 -8.26 -6.28
CA THR A 96 0.13 -7.67 -6.22
C THR A 96 1.11 -8.57 -5.50
N HIS A 97 2.38 -8.45 -5.85
CA HIS A 97 3.50 -8.98 -5.11
C HIS A 97 3.97 -7.92 -4.11
N ARG A 98 3.95 -8.24 -2.82
CA ARG A 98 4.50 -7.39 -1.78
C ARG A 98 6.00 -7.62 -1.65
N TYR A 99 6.74 -6.51 -1.65
CA TYR A 99 8.15 -6.48 -1.32
C TYR A 99 8.35 -5.55 -0.13
N TYR A 100 9.26 -5.88 0.78
CA TYR A 100 9.60 -5.05 1.93
C TYR A 100 11.11 -4.88 2.06
N LEU A 101 11.54 -3.79 2.68
CA LEU A 101 12.94 -3.58 3.03
C LEU A 101 13.21 -4.19 4.40
N PRO A 102 14.10 -5.20 4.52
CA PRO A 102 14.44 -5.79 5.81
C PRO A 102 14.97 -4.77 6.81
N GLU A 103 14.67 -4.99 8.08
CA GLU A 103 15.17 -4.13 9.18
C GLU A 103 16.69 -4.02 9.16
N GLY A 104 17.21 -2.84 9.44
CA GLY A 104 18.65 -2.55 9.41
C GLY A 104 19.25 -2.36 8.02
N LYS A 105 18.50 -2.60 6.94
CA LYS A 105 18.94 -2.25 5.59
C LYS A 105 18.78 -0.76 5.34
N THR A 106 19.81 -0.15 4.77
CA THR A 106 19.81 1.24 4.30
C THR A 106 19.92 1.29 2.79
N VAL A 107 19.42 2.36 2.20
CA VAL A 107 19.64 2.67 0.79
C VAL A 107 20.59 3.86 0.68
N GLU A 108 21.33 3.94 -0.42
CA GLU A 108 22.15 5.09 -0.73
C GLU A 108 21.30 6.34 -0.95
N SER A 109 21.88 7.51 -0.73
CA SER A 109 21.22 8.78 -1.01
C SER A 109 20.78 8.87 -2.48
N PRO A 110 19.68 9.60 -2.78
CA PRO A 110 19.24 9.78 -4.15
C PRO A 110 20.26 10.60 -4.97
N ASP A 111 20.46 10.22 -6.24
CA ASP A 111 21.38 10.91 -7.15
C ASP A 111 20.83 12.27 -7.62
N TYR A 112 19.50 12.41 -7.68
CA TYR A 112 18.80 13.64 -8.07
C TYR A 112 18.17 14.32 -6.85
N LEU A 113 18.18 15.64 -6.85
CA LEU A 113 17.51 16.43 -5.81
C LEU A 113 16.01 16.18 -5.88
N SER A 114 15.51 15.44 -4.91
CA SER A 114 14.08 15.20 -4.73
C SER A 114 13.54 16.08 -3.59
N LYS A 115 12.30 16.53 -3.72
CA LYS A 115 11.59 17.32 -2.69
C LYS A 115 10.22 16.72 -2.46
N SER A 116 9.67 16.93 -1.25
CA SER A 116 8.25 16.63 -0.98
C SER A 116 7.35 17.42 -1.91
N LEU A 117 6.26 16.80 -2.32
CA LEU A 117 5.27 17.42 -3.20
C LEU A 117 4.31 18.31 -2.42
N ASP A 118 3.99 19.46 -2.99
CA ASP A 118 2.90 20.29 -2.50
C ASP A 118 1.54 19.67 -2.85
N VAL A 119 0.54 19.88 -1.99
CA VAL A 119 -0.83 19.35 -2.18
C VAL A 119 -1.47 19.83 -3.48
N ASN A 120 -1.10 21.02 -3.97
CA ASN A 120 -1.58 21.58 -5.23
C ASN A 120 -1.14 20.77 -6.47
N MET A 121 -0.15 19.88 -6.32
CA MET A 121 0.28 18.99 -7.40
C MET A 121 -0.70 17.83 -7.67
N ALA A 122 -1.72 17.65 -6.81
CA ALA A 122 -2.63 16.51 -6.93
C ALA A 122 -3.37 16.44 -8.27
N ALA A 123 -3.87 17.56 -8.77
CA ALA A 123 -4.55 17.63 -10.07
C ALA A 123 -3.60 17.22 -11.22
N TYR A 124 -2.35 17.70 -11.19
CA TYR A 124 -1.34 17.34 -12.19
C TYR A 124 -0.99 15.85 -12.12
N ILE A 125 -0.77 15.31 -10.93
CA ILE A 125 -0.48 13.90 -10.71
C ILE A 125 -1.65 13.04 -11.19
N TYR A 126 -2.88 13.39 -10.84
CA TYR A 126 -4.09 12.69 -11.27
C TYR A 126 -4.21 12.70 -12.80
N SER A 127 -4.04 13.85 -13.45
CA SER A 127 -4.16 13.97 -14.91
C SER A 127 -3.12 13.13 -15.67
N ASN A 128 -1.98 12.83 -15.06
CA ASN A 128 -0.91 12.00 -15.62
C ASN A 128 -0.89 10.55 -15.07
N SER A 129 -1.86 10.16 -14.23
CA SER A 129 -1.96 8.79 -13.72
C SER A 129 -2.42 7.82 -14.81
N ALA A 130 -1.78 6.65 -14.86
CA ALA A 130 -2.25 5.51 -15.64
C ALA A 130 -3.44 4.77 -14.97
N TYR A 131 -3.71 5.06 -13.69
CA TYR A 131 -4.69 4.37 -12.85
C TYR A 131 -5.87 5.29 -12.47
N LYS A 132 -6.35 6.12 -13.41
CA LYS A 132 -7.43 7.09 -13.15
C LYS A 132 -8.72 6.45 -12.65
N ASP A 133 -9.00 5.23 -13.10
CA ASP A 133 -10.20 4.49 -12.70
C ASP A 133 -10.13 3.96 -11.25
N PHE A 134 -8.94 3.96 -10.64
CA PHE A 134 -8.66 3.44 -9.29
C PHE A 134 -8.14 4.52 -8.33
N THR A 135 -8.20 5.79 -8.72
CA THR A 135 -7.76 6.90 -7.88
C THR A 135 -8.56 8.17 -8.19
N SER A 136 -8.41 9.18 -7.36
CA SER A 136 -9.03 10.48 -7.58
C SER A 136 -8.07 11.61 -7.17
N GLU A 137 -8.33 12.83 -7.65
CA GLU A 137 -7.58 14.02 -7.21
C GLU A 137 -7.69 14.19 -5.69
N GLN A 138 -8.87 13.94 -5.12
CA GLN A 138 -9.10 14.04 -3.68
C GLN A 138 -8.28 13.03 -2.89
N TYR A 139 -8.23 11.77 -3.36
CA TYR A 139 -7.39 10.73 -2.77
C TYR A 139 -5.90 11.14 -2.79
N ILE A 140 -5.40 11.61 -3.94
CA ILE A 140 -4.01 12.07 -4.05
C ILE A 140 -3.74 13.26 -3.11
N LYS A 141 -4.64 14.25 -3.02
CA LYS A 141 -4.52 15.37 -2.06
C LYS A 141 -4.39 14.88 -0.62
N GLU A 142 -5.17 13.89 -0.27
CA GLU A 142 -5.12 13.29 1.06
C GLU A 142 -3.80 12.57 1.31
N ARG A 143 -3.32 11.76 0.36
CA ARG A 143 -2.03 11.07 0.48
C ARG A 143 -0.86 12.04 0.62
N LEU A 144 -0.84 13.12 -0.16
CA LEU A 144 0.19 14.18 -0.06
C LEU A 144 0.22 14.85 1.31
N LYS A 145 -0.93 14.94 2.01
CA LYS A 145 -1.01 15.50 3.37
C LYS A 145 -0.61 14.52 4.47
N LYS A 146 -0.88 13.24 4.28
CA LYS A 146 -0.80 12.24 5.37
C LYS A 146 0.55 11.54 5.47
N ASP A 147 1.30 11.40 4.37
CA ASP A 147 2.51 10.60 4.38
C ASP A 147 3.60 11.18 3.46
N VAL A 148 4.66 10.41 3.20
CA VAL A 148 5.80 10.84 2.39
C VAL A 148 5.44 10.96 0.92
N SER A 149 6.05 11.91 0.25
CA SER A 149 5.99 12.11 -1.19
C SER A 149 7.33 12.62 -1.72
N ALA A 150 7.59 12.41 -3.00
CA ALA A 150 8.81 12.88 -3.66
C ALA A 150 8.49 13.38 -5.07
N GLY A 151 9.13 14.47 -5.47
CA GLY A 151 9.12 14.99 -6.83
C GLY A 151 10.50 15.42 -7.28
N ILE A 152 10.78 15.29 -8.57
CA ILE A 152 11.98 15.82 -9.24
C ILE A 152 11.53 16.82 -10.28
N TRP A 153 12.17 17.99 -10.27
CA TRP A 153 11.95 19.07 -11.24
C TRP A 153 13.18 19.28 -12.09
N ILE A 154 12.97 19.44 -13.41
CA ILE A 154 13.99 19.85 -14.38
C ILE A 154 13.42 21.07 -15.11
N ASP A 155 14.18 22.16 -15.17
CA ASP A 155 13.79 23.43 -15.79
C ASP A 155 12.43 23.95 -15.31
N GLY A 156 12.09 23.74 -14.03
CA GLY A 156 10.84 24.15 -13.42
C GLY A 156 9.63 23.22 -13.69
N GLU A 157 9.81 22.17 -14.50
CA GLU A 157 8.78 21.17 -14.81
C GLU A 157 8.90 19.98 -13.84
N LEU A 158 7.79 19.50 -13.27
CA LEU A 158 7.76 18.24 -12.51
C LEU A 158 7.85 17.06 -13.48
N VAL A 159 8.99 16.36 -13.48
CA VAL A 159 9.30 15.30 -14.45
C VAL A 159 9.18 13.89 -13.89
N GLY A 160 9.08 13.76 -12.58
CA GLY A 160 8.86 12.47 -11.94
C GLY A 160 8.39 12.64 -10.50
N TRP A 161 7.63 11.67 -10.02
CA TRP A 161 7.08 11.69 -8.66
C TRP A 161 6.80 10.29 -8.13
N GLY A 162 6.62 10.22 -6.81
CA GLY A 162 6.16 9.06 -6.07
C GLY A 162 5.54 9.48 -4.74
N LEU A 163 4.59 8.70 -4.26
CA LEU A 163 3.94 8.90 -2.95
C LEU A 163 3.51 7.56 -2.36
N THR A 164 2.75 7.57 -1.30
CA THR A 164 2.25 6.35 -0.66
C THR A 164 0.78 6.12 -0.97
N HIS A 165 0.35 4.86 -0.91
CA HIS A 165 -1.05 4.48 -0.81
C HIS A 165 -1.58 4.67 0.63
N ASP A 166 -2.87 4.46 0.84
CA ASP A 166 -3.53 4.59 2.13
C ASP A 166 -3.03 3.58 3.17
N ASP A 167 -2.59 2.41 2.74
CA ASP A 167 -1.90 1.40 3.55
C ASP A 167 -0.44 1.75 3.86
N THR A 168 0.01 2.94 3.43
CA THR A 168 1.38 3.45 3.53
C THR A 168 2.44 2.74 2.68
N SER A 169 2.06 1.80 1.80
CA SER A 169 2.98 1.25 0.80
C SER A 169 3.47 2.35 -0.15
N LEU A 170 4.74 2.28 -0.56
CA LEU A 170 5.28 3.21 -1.55
C LEU A 170 4.69 2.88 -2.93
N GLY A 171 4.25 3.91 -3.64
CA GLY A 171 3.60 3.75 -4.93
C GLY A 171 3.53 5.03 -5.74
N PHE A 172 2.59 5.09 -6.70
CA PHE A 172 2.42 6.23 -7.61
C PHE A 172 3.72 6.65 -8.32
N LEU A 173 4.70 5.73 -8.42
CA LEU A 173 5.98 6.03 -9.04
C LEU A 173 5.79 6.28 -10.55
N HIS A 174 6.06 7.50 -10.95
CA HIS A 174 5.93 7.92 -12.35
C HIS A 174 7.14 8.76 -12.76
N VAL A 175 7.59 8.54 -13.99
CA VAL A 175 8.54 9.40 -14.67
C VAL A 175 7.99 9.71 -16.04
N VAL A 176 7.92 11.00 -16.37
CA VAL A 176 7.45 11.48 -17.69
C VAL A 176 8.26 10.80 -18.80
N PRO A 177 7.61 10.28 -19.86
CA PRO A 177 8.26 9.40 -20.85
C PRO A 177 9.59 9.92 -21.41
N LYS A 178 9.69 11.20 -21.74
CA LYS A 178 10.90 11.83 -22.29
C LYS A 178 12.11 11.83 -21.34
N TYR A 179 11.89 11.59 -20.04
CA TYR A 179 12.93 11.58 -19.01
C TYR A 179 13.22 10.17 -18.45
N ARG A 180 12.60 9.13 -19.01
CA ARG A 180 12.86 7.74 -18.58
C ARG A 180 14.26 7.28 -18.96
N GLY A 181 14.74 6.22 -18.29
CA GLY A 181 16.07 5.65 -18.55
C GLY A 181 17.24 6.44 -17.94
N GLN A 182 16.98 7.52 -17.19
CA GLN A 182 17.99 8.41 -16.61
C GLN A 182 18.18 8.21 -15.09
N GLY A 183 17.63 7.16 -14.49
CA GLY A 183 17.75 6.92 -13.03
C GLY A 183 16.76 7.69 -12.15
N LEU A 184 15.89 8.55 -12.71
CA LEU A 184 14.99 9.39 -11.91
C LEU A 184 14.04 8.57 -11.02
N GLY A 185 13.47 7.47 -11.53
CA GLY A 185 12.57 6.60 -10.76
C GLY A 185 13.28 5.95 -9.57
N GLU A 186 14.54 5.56 -9.74
CA GLU A 186 15.36 5.03 -8.63
C GLU A 186 15.62 6.12 -7.58
N SER A 187 15.97 7.32 -8.02
CA SER A 187 16.24 8.44 -7.12
C SER A 187 15.00 8.83 -6.30
N ILE A 188 13.82 8.87 -6.93
CA ILE A 188 12.55 9.10 -6.23
C ILE A 188 12.31 8.03 -5.17
N LEU A 189 12.47 6.76 -5.54
CA LEU A 189 12.21 5.65 -4.61
C LEU A 189 13.22 5.65 -3.45
N ARG A 190 14.50 5.94 -3.69
CA ARG A 190 15.52 6.13 -2.64
C ARG A 190 15.12 7.24 -1.66
N PHE A 191 14.69 8.38 -2.16
CA PHE A 191 14.22 9.49 -1.33
C PHE A 191 13.05 9.06 -0.44
N LEU A 192 12.02 8.40 -1.00
CA LEU A 192 10.87 7.91 -0.24
C LEU A 192 11.28 6.90 0.84
N VAL A 193 12.20 5.99 0.53
CA VAL A 193 12.73 5.02 1.50
C VAL A 193 13.44 5.74 2.65
N VAL A 194 14.32 6.69 2.35
CA VAL A 194 15.03 7.49 3.37
C VAL A 194 14.04 8.23 4.26
N GLU A 195 13.03 8.89 3.68
CA GLU A 195 11.99 9.61 4.44
C GLU A 195 11.19 8.67 5.37
N LYS A 196 10.87 7.46 4.91
CA LYS A 196 10.23 6.43 5.76
C LYS A 196 11.14 6.00 6.91
N GLN A 197 12.42 5.75 6.62
CA GLN A 197 13.41 5.34 7.63
C GLN A 197 13.65 6.42 8.70
N VAL A 198 13.75 7.69 8.29
CA VAL A 198 13.85 8.84 9.23
C VAL A 198 12.63 8.89 10.15
N ARG A 199 11.44 8.58 9.64
CA ARG A 199 10.19 8.52 10.43
C ARG A 199 10.02 7.19 11.19
N LYS A 200 10.99 6.28 11.13
CA LYS A 200 10.91 4.93 11.73
C LYS A 200 9.67 4.15 11.29
N LYS A 201 9.27 4.33 10.03
CA LYS A 201 8.14 3.63 9.43
C LYS A 201 8.64 2.46 8.57
N PRO A 202 7.90 1.36 8.50
CA PRO A 202 8.26 0.26 7.61
C PRO A 202 8.23 0.71 6.15
N VAL A 203 9.11 0.09 5.35
CA VAL A 203 9.21 0.32 3.92
C VAL A 203 8.73 -0.92 3.19
N PHE A 204 7.66 -0.79 2.45
CA PHE A 204 7.13 -1.85 1.59
C PHE A 204 6.41 -1.27 0.38
N VAL A 205 6.22 -2.12 -0.63
CA VAL A 205 5.55 -1.82 -1.89
C VAL A 205 4.64 -2.98 -2.27
N ASN A 206 3.56 -2.69 -2.99
CA ASN A 206 2.70 -3.66 -3.64
C ASN A 206 2.78 -3.43 -5.15
N ILE A 207 3.26 -4.42 -5.92
CA ILE A 207 3.56 -4.30 -7.34
C ILE A 207 2.84 -5.40 -8.11
N GLU A 208 2.09 -5.04 -9.15
CA GLU A 208 1.46 -6.02 -10.02
C GLU A 208 2.49 -7.00 -10.61
N PRO A 209 2.21 -8.32 -10.65
CA PRO A 209 3.19 -9.36 -11.03
C PRO A 209 3.86 -9.16 -12.39
N HIS A 210 3.16 -8.52 -13.33
CA HIS A 210 3.65 -8.24 -14.69
C HIS A 210 4.50 -6.96 -14.79
N ASN A 211 4.55 -6.12 -13.74
CA ASN A 211 5.36 -4.89 -13.74
C ASN A 211 6.83 -5.20 -13.40
N HIS A 212 7.51 -5.91 -14.31
CA HIS A 212 8.90 -6.33 -14.13
C HIS A 212 9.86 -5.16 -13.93
N GLN A 213 9.57 -3.98 -14.51
CA GLN A 213 10.41 -2.79 -14.34
C GLN A 213 10.44 -2.35 -12.87
N SER A 214 9.28 -2.22 -12.24
CA SER A 214 9.18 -1.86 -10.82
C SER A 214 9.75 -2.95 -9.91
N ILE A 215 9.49 -4.24 -10.22
CA ILE A 215 10.03 -5.37 -9.46
C ILE A 215 11.57 -5.36 -9.48
N ASN A 216 12.19 -5.16 -10.64
CA ASN A 216 13.64 -5.10 -10.76
C ASN A 216 14.22 -3.89 -10.00
N LEU A 217 13.53 -2.76 -10.05
CA LEU A 217 13.95 -1.55 -9.35
C LEU A 217 13.95 -1.75 -7.82
N VAL A 218 12.89 -2.30 -7.24
CA VAL A 218 12.83 -2.50 -5.79
C VAL A 218 13.82 -3.57 -5.31
N LYS A 219 14.02 -4.63 -6.08
CA LYS A 219 15.05 -5.64 -5.80
C LYS A 219 16.47 -5.04 -5.82
N LYS A 220 16.76 -4.15 -6.76
CA LYS A 220 18.04 -3.41 -6.82
C LYS A 220 18.28 -2.59 -5.55
N LEU A 221 17.22 -2.03 -4.95
CA LEU A 221 17.30 -1.30 -3.70
C LEU A 221 17.35 -2.20 -2.44
N GLY A 222 17.33 -3.51 -2.62
CA GLY A 222 17.43 -4.47 -1.53
C GLY A 222 16.11 -4.85 -0.87
N LEU A 223 14.96 -4.47 -1.48
CA LEU A 223 13.68 -4.99 -1.03
C LEU A 223 13.57 -6.48 -1.43
N VAL A 224 12.97 -7.28 -0.56
CA VAL A 224 12.79 -8.71 -0.74
C VAL A 224 11.30 -9.05 -0.86
N PHE A 225 11.00 -10.08 -1.63
CA PHE A 225 9.64 -10.60 -1.77
C PHE A 225 9.14 -11.16 -0.44
N ASP A 226 7.91 -10.80 -0.08
CA ASP A 226 7.21 -11.34 1.09
C ASP A 226 6.13 -12.34 0.64
N ARG A 227 5.08 -11.85 0.01
CA ARG A 227 3.92 -12.65 -0.41
C ARG A 227 3.10 -12.00 -1.51
N GLU A 228 2.16 -12.76 -2.06
CA GLU A 228 1.11 -12.23 -2.91
C GLU A 228 -0.10 -11.81 -2.07
N VAL A 229 -0.63 -10.64 -2.34
CA VAL A 229 -1.85 -10.10 -1.70
C VAL A 229 -2.73 -9.42 -2.71
N SER A 230 -4.02 -9.42 -2.44
CA SER A 230 -5.02 -8.81 -3.31
C SER A 230 -5.91 -7.81 -2.57
N TRP A 231 -6.38 -6.82 -3.30
CA TRP A 231 -7.56 -6.03 -3.01
C TRP A 231 -8.71 -6.63 -3.78
N VAL A 232 -9.85 -6.82 -3.12
CA VAL A 232 -10.98 -7.56 -3.69
C VAL A 232 -12.26 -6.78 -3.42
N LYS A 233 -13.11 -6.63 -4.44
CA LYS A 233 -14.50 -6.24 -4.28
C LYS A 233 -15.39 -7.42 -4.60
N LEU A 234 -16.29 -7.72 -3.69
CA LEU A 234 -17.32 -8.75 -3.86
C LEU A 234 -18.63 -8.16 -4.35
N VAL A 235 -19.52 -9.02 -4.82
CA VAL A 235 -20.91 -8.74 -5.24
C VAL A 235 -21.82 -9.90 -4.87
#